data_93a236695026e75e80f56aeb29ca607f
#
_entry.id   93a236695026e75e80f56aeb29ca607f
#
_cell.length_a   1.000
_cell.length_b   1.000
_cell.length_c   1.000
_cell.angle_alpha   90.00
_cell.angle_beta   90.00
_cell.angle_gamma   90.00
#
_symmetry.space_group_name_H-M   'P 1'
#
loop_
_entity.id
_entity.type
_entity.pdbx_description
1 polymer ?
#
loop_
_entity_poly.entity_id
_entity_poly.type
_entity_poly.pdbx_seq_one_letter_code
_entity_poly.pdbx_strand_id
1 'polypeptide(L)'
;MSSRAVEVAKGVPPLAPEREVIWPKRTKVKLSNGLQVILAESHSIPKFHGQLIFLSGNAAATDRAPGLAEMTATVVRTGTQKRASRQIEEDLRSIGADLSTEAGSDISAISFTGLSEFAEPLLDLVQELAREASFPESEFERERRQKIEEVKLDRTQPGFLAGERLRKVLFGAHPYAQVSPSGAQVTAYKREDLQSVYREFYTPQNALLLVVGDFEPQEMLKGIEKTFGSWGGDQPSEKTFATPANPRGRRVYLVHVPGAVQTQILSGCHAITRKHPDWIKLGLTNTLYGGAFNSRLVMNIREDKGYTYSPRSAVNPLRHHGYFSISAAVRNEVVAASLTEMFYELNKLRSLPVPESELADAQNYLSGVFSLGLATQDGLLAQFSTVAQHELPDDYLETYRAKVRAVTSEELLATARKYLDSANMQVVLAGDRAQIESQAALFGELEIFDAQGNRLAS
;
A
#
# COMPACT_ATOMS: atom_id res chain seq x y z
N MET A 1 16.32 29.46 23.13
CA MET A 1 14.96 28.98 23.35
C MET A 1 15.05 27.68 24.10
N SER A 2 14.46 27.63 25.26
CA SER A 2 14.64 26.58 26.27
C SER A 2 14.18 25.21 25.74
N SER A 3 15.07 24.21 25.79
CA SER A 3 14.73 22.81 25.62
C SER A 3 13.77 22.43 26.77
N ARG A 4 12.47 22.29 26.48
CA ARG A 4 11.58 21.57 27.36
C ARG A 4 12.04 20.10 27.41
N ALA A 5 12.83 19.77 28.42
CA ALA A 5 12.91 18.38 28.85
C ALA A 5 11.46 17.92 29.11
N VAL A 6 11.04 16.85 28.46
CA VAL A 6 9.75 16.21 28.74
C VAL A 6 9.86 15.72 30.16
N GLU A 7 9.24 16.43 31.12
CA GLU A 7 9.06 15.95 32.47
C GLU A 7 8.17 14.72 32.37
N VAL A 8 8.77 13.54 32.59
CA VAL A 8 8.02 12.27 32.63
C VAL A 8 6.97 12.45 33.73
N ALA A 9 5.70 12.42 33.34
CA ALA A 9 4.60 12.63 34.26
C ALA A 9 4.76 11.68 35.47
N LYS A 10 4.64 12.19 36.68
CA LYS A 10 4.70 11.40 37.92
C LYS A 10 3.71 10.23 37.80
N GLY A 11 4.22 8.98 37.74
CA GLY A 11 3.42 7.76 37.63
C GLY A 11 3.57 6.99 36.30
N VAL A 12 4.26 7.53 35.27
CA VAL A 12 4.59 6.76 34.07
C VAL A 12 5.86 5.93 34.38
N PRO A 13 5.80 4.59 34.25
CA PRO A 13 6.98 3.76 34.48
C PRO A 13 8.05 4.08 33.42
N PRO A 14 9.36 3.96 33.76
CA PRO A 14 10.43 4.10 32.77
C PRO A 14 10.28 3.07 31.65
N LEU A 15 10.70 3.43 30.46
CA LEU A 15 10.73 2.50 29.33
C LEU A 15 11.60 1.28 29.72
N ALA A 16 11.04 0.09 29.58
CA ALA A 16 11.77 -1.15 29.77
C ALA A 16 12.87 -1.30 28.68
N PRO A 17 13.98 -1.98 28.96
CA PRO A 17 14.93 -2.34 27.93
C PRO A 17 14.27 -3.06 26.78
N GLU A 18 14.74 -2.80 25.57
CA GLU A 18 14.23 -3.43 24.36
C GLU A 18 14.49 -4.95 24.43
N ARG A 19 13.44 -5.75 24.24
CA ARG A 19 13.55 -7.21 24.24
C ARG A 19 13.99 -7.70 22.86
N GLU A 20 14.79 -8.77 22.85
CA GLU A 20 15.04 -9.51 21.62
C GLU A 20 13.75 -10.09 21.05
N VAL A 21 13.63 -10.06 19.71
CA VAL A 21 12.54 -10.73 19.01
C VAL A 21 12.92 -12.20 18.83
N ILE A 22 12.10 -13.08 19.35
CA ILE A 22 12.21 -14.51 19.07
C ILE A 22 11.51 -14.77 17.75
N TRP A 23 12.31 -14.99 16.69
CA TRP A 23 11.77 -15.22 15.36
C TRP A 23 11.23 -16.63 15.23
N PRO A 24 10.02 -16.82 14.66
CA PRO A 24 9.54 -18.15 14.32
C PRO A 24 10.43 -18.77 13.25
N LYS A 25 10.65 -20.07 13.37
CA LYS A 25 11.38 -20.81 12.33
C LYS A 25 10.60 -20.75 11.03
N ARG A 26 11.28 -20.39 9.96
CA ARG A 26 10.71 -20.31 8.60
C ARG A 26 11.15 -21.50 7.77
N THR A 27 10.19 -22.23 7.23
CA THR A 27 10.43 -23.30 6.26
C THR A 27 10.14 -22.75 4.87
N LYS A 28 11.11 -22.74 3.97
CA LYS A 28 10.98 -22.27 2.59
C LYS A 28 11.17 -23.45 1.65
N VAL A 29 10.20 -23.72 0.80
CA VAL A 29 10.23 -24.81 -0.17
C VAL A 29 9.73 -24.29 -1.52
N LYS A 30 10.30 -24.78 -2.59
CA LYS A 30 9.77 -24.62 -3.95
C LYS A 30 9.26 -25.98 -4.42
N LEU A 31 7.96 -26.08 -4.67
CA LEU A 31 7.35 -27.30 -5.17
C LEU A 31 7.80 -27.61 -6.61
N SER A 32 7.62 -28.85 -7.05
CA SER A 32 8.00 -29.29 -8.39
C SER A 32 7.31 -28.52 -9.52
N ASN A 33 6.10 -27.98 -9.27
CA ASN A 33 5.36 -27.15 -10.21
C ASN A 33 5.76 -25.66 -10.20
N GLY A 34 6.72 -25.27 -9.35
CA GLY A 34 7.23 -23.91 -9.27
C GLY A 34 6.65 -23.05 -8.16
N LEU A 35 5.56 -23.48 -7.49
CA LEU A 35 4.96 -22.73 -6.36
C LEU A 35 5.99 -22.58 -5.23
N GLN A 36 6.24 -21.35 -4.82
CA GLN A 36 7.05 -21.06 -3.65
C GLN A 36 6.17 -21.13 -2.40
N VAL A 37 6.64 -21.80 -1.35
CA VAL A 37 5.93 -21.95 -0.08
C VAL A 37 6.81 -21.45 1.05
N ILE A 38 6.25 -20.59 1.89
CA ILE A 38 6.90 -20.12 3.13
C ILE A 38 5.95 -20.41 4.28
N LEU A 39 6.41 -21.23 5.22
CA LEU A 39 5.68 -21.59 6.43
C LEU A 39 6.41 -21.02 7.65
N ALA A 40 5.64 -20.44 8.58
CA ALA A 40 6.16 -20.00 9.87
C ALA A 40 5.22 -20.44 10.99
N GLU A 41 5.72 -21.29 11.90
CA GLU A 41 4.94 -21.79 13.03
C GLU A 41 4.78 -20.75 14.13
N SER A 42 3.57 -20.62 14.66
CA SER A 42 3.25 -19.74 15.79
C SER A 42 2.07 -20.31 16.58
N HIS A 43 2.36 -20.91 17.75
CA HIS A 43 1.42 -21.65 18.57
C HIS A 43 0.71 -20.81 19.63
N SER A 44 0.65 -19.47 19.44
CA SER A 44 0.04 -18.55 20.43
C SER A 44 -1.48 -18.72 20.54
N ILE A 45 -2.14 -19.03 19.45
CA ILE A 45 -3.58 -19.30 19.34
C ILE A 45 -3.81 -20.37 18.26
N PRO A 46 -4.86 -21.21 18.35
CA PRO A 46 -5.12 -22.30 17.41
C PRO A 46 -5.73 -21.79 16.09
N LYS A 47 -5.03 -20.89 15.46
CA LYS A 47 -5.40 -20.26 14.17
C LYS A 47 -4.24 -20.30 13.20
N PHE A 48 -4.54 -20.12 11.93
CA PHE A 48 -3.56 -19.83 10.91
C PHE A 48 -4.07 -18.75 9.97
N HIS A 49 -3.13 -18.03 9.40
CA HIS A 49 -3.34 -17.00 8.40
C HIS A 49 -2.51 -17.36 7.17
N GLY A 50 -3.08 -17.21 5.99
CA GLY A 50 -2.37 -17.49 4.76
C GLY A 50 -2.63 -16.45 3.69
N GLN A 51 -1.71 -16.35 2.77
CA GLN A 51 -1.81 -15.50 1.59
C GLN A 51 -1.19 -16.21 0.40
N LEU A 52 -2.00 -16.46 -0.62
CA LEU A 52 -1.53 -16.90 -1.94
C LEU A 52 -1.38 -15.66 -2.81
N ILE A 53 -0.14 -15.26 -3.05
CA ILE A 53 0.22 -14.02 -3.76
C ILE A 53 0.62 -14.39 -5.19
N PHE A 54 0.07 -13.69 -6.16
CA PHE A 54 0.49 -13.71 -7.56
C PHE A 54 1.29 -12.44 -7.84
N LEU A 55 2.49 -12.57 -8.37
CA LEU A 55 3.42 -11.44 -8.62
C LEU A 55 3.03 -10.63 -9.88
N SER A 56 1.74 -10.49 -10.11
CA SER A 56 1.12 -9.74 -11.21
C SER A 56 -0.14 -9.05 -10.72
N GLY A 57 -0.21 -7.74 -10.94
CA GLY A 57 -1.34 -6.89 -10.56
C GLY A 57 -1.81 -6.03 -11.73
N ASN A 58 -2.45 -4.90 -11.42
CA ASN A 58 -3.00 -3.99 -12.43
C ASN A 58 -1.95 -3.46 -13.41
N ALA A 59 -0.71 -3.24 -12.96
CA ALA A 59 0.36 -2.77 -13.84
C ALA A 59 0.68 -3.79 -14.96
N ALA A 60 0.67 -5.09 -14.64
CA ALA A 60 0.92 -6.14 -15.60
C ALA A 60 -0.23 -6.33 -16.62
N ALA A 61 -1.46 -5.96 -16.26
CA ALA A 61 -2.65 -6.09 -17.10
C ALA A 61 -3.03 -4.80 -17.86
N THR A 62 -2.33 -3.69 -17.65
CA THR A 62 -2.72 -2.35 -18.16
C THR A 62 -2.76 -2.29 -19.68
N ASP A 63 -1.94 -3.05 -20.39
CA ASP A 63 -1.95 -3.14 -21.85
C ASP A 63 -3.25 -3.76 -22.42
N ARG A 64 -4.01 -4.50 -21.61
CA ARG A 64 -5.33 -5.03 -21.98
C ARG A 64 -6.43 -4.04 -21.63
N ALA A 65 -6.59 -3.76 -20.36
CA ALA A 65 -7.50 -2.72 -19.86
C ALA A 65 -7.12 -2.32 -18.42
N PRO A 66 -7.19 -1.02 -18.06
CA PRO A 66 -6.99 -0.56 -16.68
C PRO A 66 -7.98 -1.24 -15.70
N GLY A 67 -7.49 -1.66 -14.52
CA GLY A 67 -8.33 -2.27 -13.47
C GLY A 67 -8.78 -3.72 -13.74
N LEU A 68 -8.32 -4.34 -14.83
CA LEU A 68 -8.77 -5.67 -15.21
C LEU A 68 -8.29 -6.75 -14.22
N ALA A 69 -7.08 -6.62 -13.65
CA ALA A 69 -6.60 -7.55 -12.64
C ALA A 69 -7.43 -7.46 -11.34
N GLU A 70 -7.82 -6.25 -10.94
CA GLU A 70 -8.70 -6.02 -9.79
C GLU A 70 -10.09 -6.64 -10.01
N MET A 71 -10.68 -6.40 -11.17
CA MET A 71 -11.96 -7.00 -11.52
C MET A 71 -11.88 -8.54 -11.59
N THR A 72 -10.76 -9.08 -12.08
CA THR A 72 -10.50 -10.53 -12.08
C THR A 72 -10.46 -11.07 -10.65
N ALA A 73 -9.70 -10.45 -9.76
CA ALA A 73 -9.62 -10.84 -8.35
C ALA A 73 -11.00 -10.81 -7.68
N THR A 74 -11.81 -9.78 -7.94
CA THR A 74 -13.17 -9.67 -7.40
C THR A 74 -14.05 -10.85 -7.84
N VAL A 75 -14.02 -11.20 -9.14
CA VAL A 75 -14.91 -12.25 -9.69
C VAL A 75 -14.39 -13.66 -9.38
N VAL A 76 -13.09 -13.87 -9.18
CA VAL A 76 -12.51 -15.18 -8.83
C VAL A 76 -13.22 -15.83 -7.64
N ARG A 77 -13.56 -15.07 -6.59
CA ARG A 77 -14.22 -15.62 -5.39
C ARG A 77 -15.72 -15.88 -5.54
N THR A 78 -16.32 -15.54 -6.68
CA THR A 78 -17.77 -15.64 -6.87
C THR A 78 -18.24 -16.99 -7.41
N GLY A 79 -17.34 -17.93 -7.65
CA GLY A 79 -17.68 -19.28 -8.05
C GLY A 79 -16.51 -20.10 -8.56
N THR A 80 -16.56 -21.40 -8.32
CA THR A 80 -15.64 -22.39 -8.87
C THR A 80 -16.39 -23.36 -9.78
N GLN A 81 -15.70 -24.34 -10.35
CA GLN A 81 -16.37 -25.42 -11.09
C GLN A 81 -17.26 -26.29 -10.18
N LYS A 82 -17.01 -26.29 -8.86
CA LYS A 82 -17.70 -27.13 -7.89
C LYS A 82 -18.68 -26.37 -7.00
N ARG A 83 -18.46 -25.08 -6.80
CA ARG A 83 -19.19 -24.25 -5.83
C ARG A 83 -19.72 -22.97 -6.47
N ALA A 84 -20.98 -22.67 -6.25
CA ALA A 84 -21.54 -21.35 -6.52
C ALA A 84 -21.12 -20.35 -5.42
N SER A 85 -21.25 -19.05 -5.67
CA SER A 85 -20.90 -17.96 -4.74
C SER A 85 -21.50 -18.18 -3.35
N ARG A 86 -22.79 -18.49 -3.28
CA ARG A 86 -23.50 -18.76 -2.02
C ARG A 86 -22.89 -19.96 -1.26
N GLN A 87 -22.53 -21.04 -1.95
CA GLN A 87 -21.94 -22.22 -1.32
C GLN A 87 -20.56 -21.90 -0.73
N ILE A 88 -19.75 -21.08 -1.41
CA ILE A 88 -18.45 -20.62 -0.89
C ILE A 88 -18.65 -19.88 0.44
N GLU A 89 -19.62 -18.96 0.51
CA GLU A 89 -19.92 -18.21 1.73
C GLU A 89 -20.46 -19.10 2.87
N GLU A 90 -21.29 -20.10 2.54
CA GLU A 90 -21.83 -21.06 3.51
C GLU A 90 -20.71 -21.95 4.05
N ASP A 91 -19.82 -22.45 3.19
CA ASP A 91 -18.67 -23.29 3.58
C ASP A 91 -17.73 -22.51 4.51
N LEU A 92 -17.35 -21.26 4.17
CA LEU A 92 -16.52 -20.41 5.02
C LEU A 92 -17.16 -20.19 6.40
N ARG A 93 -18.44 -19.85 6.44
CA ARG A 93 -19.17 -19.64 7.71
C ARG A 93 -19.22 -20.90 8.56
N SER A 94 -19.37 -22.08 7.94
CA SER A 94 -19.49 -23.35 8.65
C SER A 94 -18.21 -23.70 9.44
N ILE A 95 -17.04 -23.22 8.98
CA ILE A 95 -15.73 -23.45 9.61
C ILE A 95 -15.18 -22.20 10.31
N GLY A 96 -15.95 -21.11 10.38
CA GLY A 96 -15.53 -19.85 10.99
C GLY A 96 -14.31 -19.23 10.31
N ALA A 97 -14.17 -19.41 9.01
CA ALA A 97 -13.05 -18.88 8.21
C ALA A 97 -13.44 -17.61 7.47
N ASP A 98 -12.43 -16.77 7.21
CA ASP A 98 -12.53 -15.61 6.33
C ASP A 98 -11.63 -15.80 5.12
N LEU A 99 -12.10 -15.32 3.96
CA LEU A 99 -11.34 -15.32 2.71
C LEU A 99 -11.64 -14.05 1.92
N SER A 100 -10.60 -13.39 1.44
CA SER A 100 -10.71 -12.23 0.57
C SER A 100 -9.79 -12.35 -0.65
N THR A 101 -10.15 -11.65 -1.72
CA THR A 101 -9.36 -11.57 -2.95
C THR A 101 -9.16 -10.11 -3.32
N GLU A 102 -7.97 -9.76 -3.74
CA GLU A 102 -7.62 -8.38 -4.09
C GLU A 102 -6.57 -8.34 -5.21
N ALA A 103 -6.48 -7.21 -5.89
CA ALA A 103 -5.33 -6.90 -6.74
C ALA A 103 -4.95 -5.43 -6.60
N GLY A 104 -3.67 -5.22 -6.31
CA GLY A 104 -3.03 -3.91 -6.29
C GLY A 104 -2.31 -3.58 -7.60
N SER A 105 -1.40 -2.63 -7.55
CA SER A 105 -0.58 -2.28 -8.71
C SER A 105 0.32 -3.44 -9.17
N ASP A 106 0.96 -4.15 -8.23
CA ASP A 106 2.05 -5.09 -8.53
C ASP A 106 1.70 -6.55 -8.28
N ILE A 107 0.70 -6.82 -7.46
CA ILE A 107 0.30 -8.17 -7.07
C ILE A 107 -1.21 -8.34 -7.10
N SER A 108 -1.64 -9.61 -7.23
CA SER A 108 -2.96 -10.07 -6.84
C SER A 108 -2.81 -11.08 -5.69
N ALA A 109 -3.82 -11.20 -4.82
CA ALA A 109 -3.73 -12.11 -3.68
C ALA A 109 -5.08 -12.75 -3.33
N ILE A 110 -5.02 -13.96 -2.79
CA ILE A 110 -6.08 -14.61 -2.04
C ILE A 110 -5.59 -14.71 -0.60
N SER A 111 -6.20 -13.94 0.29
CA SER A 111 -5.88 -13.94 1.73
C SER A 111 -6.93 -14.72 2.48
N PHE A 112 -6.52 -15.51 3.46
CA PHE A 112 -7.42 -16.39 4.20
C PHE A 112 -6.98 -16.58 5.65
N THR A 113 -7.93 -16.81 6.53
CA THR A 113 -7.70 -17.13 7.94
C THR A 113 -8.75 -18.10 8.45
N GLY A 114 -8.36 -19.00 9.34
CA GLY A 114 -9.25 -19.98 9.94
C GLY A 114 -8.65 -20.63 11.18
N LEU A 115 -9.43 -21.50 11.84
CA LEU A 115 -8.93 -22.35 12.90
C LEU A 115 -8.04 -23.44 12.32
N SER A 116 -7.01 -23.84 13.05
CA SER A 116 -6.01 -24.83 12.60
C SER A 116 -6.62 -26.19 12.24
N GLU A 117 -7.68 -26.60 12.92
CA GLU A 117 -8.42 -27.84 12.64
C GLU A 117 -9.10 -27.87 11.27
N PHE A 118 -9.37 -26.69 10.67
CA PHE A 118 -9.98 -26.55 9.34
C PHE A 118 -9.00 -26.17 8.24
N ALA A 119 -7.70 -26.41 8.46
CA ALA A 119 -6.68 -26.05 7.48
C ALA A 119 -6.88 -26.75 6.12
N GLU A 120 -7.18 -28.05 6.12
CA GLU A 120 -7.36 -28.82 4.87
C GLU A 120 -8.56 -28.28 4.04
N PRO A 121 -9.79 -28.18 4.56
CA PRO A 121 -10.92 -27.67 3.76
C PRO A 121 -10.72 -26.22 3.29
N LEU A 122 -10.02 -25.38 4.06
CA LEU A 122 -9.76 -24.00 3.66
C LEU A 122 -8.70 -23.93 2.55
N LEU A 123 -7.62 -24.71 2.62
CA LEU A 123 -6.62 -24.83 1.55
C LEU A 123 -7.22 -25.39 0.26
N ASP A 124 -8.13 -26.36 0.35
CA ASP A 124 -8.85 -26.92 -0.80
C ASP A 124 -9.68 -25.82 -1.50
N LEU A 125 -10.39 -24.98 -0.73
CA LEU A 125 -11.14 -23.87 -1.29
C LEU A 125 -10.21 -22.82 -1.96
N VAL A 126 -9.10 -22.48 -1.30
CA VAL A 126 -8.09 -21.54 -1.88
C VAL A 126 -7.56 -22.08 -3.21
N GLN A 127 -7.26 -23.37 -3.27
CA GLN A 127 -6.80 -24.03 -4.49
C GLN A 127 -7.87 -24.01 -5.58
N GLU A 128 -9.14 -24.29 -5.24
CA GLU A 128 -10.23 -24.19 -6.22
C GLU A 128 -10.37 -22.80 -6.81
N LEU A 129 -10.28 -21.75 -5.98
CA LEU A 129 -10.31 -20.36 -6.45
C LEU A 129 -9.08 -20.02 -7.33
N ALA A 130 -7.92 -20.53 -6.98
CA ALA A 130 -6.68 -20.27 -7.73
C ALA A 130 -6.61 -21.01 -9.08
N ARG A 131 -7.31 -22.16 -9.21
CA ARG A 131 -7.18 -23.06 -10.36
C ARG A 131 -8.47 -23.27 -11.13
N GLU A 132 -9.62 -23.23 -10.48
CA GLU A 132 -10.91 -23.70 -11.01
C GLU A 132 -12.01 -22.63 -10.93
N ALA A 133 -11.66 -21.32 -10.86
CA ALA A 133 -12.64 -20.25 -10.89
C ALA A 133 -13.48 -20.30 -12.17
N SER A 134 -14.81 -20.25 -12.03
CA SER A 134 -15.74 -20.44 -13.14
C SER A 134 -16.22 -19.17 -13.83
N PHE A 135 -16.03 -18.02 -13.17
CA PHE A 135 -16.48 -16.71 -13.65
C PHE A 135 -17.95 -16.74 -14.10
N PRO A 136 -18.93 -17.01 -13.20
CA PRO A 136 -20.33 -17.08 -13.60
C PRO A 136 -20.80 -15.77 -14.21
N GLU A 137 -21.51 -15.82 -15.36
CA GLU A 137 -21.96 -14.65 -16.10
C GLU A 137 -22.77 -13.69 -15.23
N SER A 138 -23.70 -14.22 -14.44
CA SER A 138 -24.54 -13.41 -13.54
C SER A 138 -23.74 -12.66 -12.48
N GLU A 139 -22.68 -13.28 -11.95
CA GLU A 139 -21.81 -12.69 -10.96
C GLU A 139 -20.89 -11.63 -11.61
N PHE A 140 -20.31 -11.93 -12.77
CA PHE A 140 -19.55 -10.97 -13.54
C PHE A 140 -20.38 -9.71 -13.83
N GLU A 141 -21.60 -9.84 -14.30
CA GLU A 141 -22.50 -8.72 -14.58
C GLU A 141 -22.90 -7.95 -13.31
N ARG A 142 -23.05 -8.64 -12.19
CA ARG A 142 -23.33 -8.02 -10.90
C ARG A 142 -22.13 -7.16 -10.44
N GLU A 143 -20.92 -7.73 -10.44
CA GLU A 143 -19.70 -7.05 -10.03
C GLU A 143 -19.35 -5.90 -10.98
N ARG A 144 -19.57 -6.07 -12.30
CA ARG A 144 -19.38 -5.00 -13.29
C ARG A 144 -20.27 -3.79 -13.01
N ARG A 145 -21.55 -4.00 -12.71
CA ARG A 145 -22.47 -2.91 -12.32
C ARG A 145 -22.02 -2.26 -11.01
N GLN A 146 -21.64 -3.05 -10.02
CA GLN A 146 -21.16 -2.53 -8.75
C GLN A 146 -19.90 -1.67 -8.94
N LYS A 147 -18.95 -2.11 -9.75
CA LYS A 147 -17.73 -1.34 -10.05
C LYS A 147 -18.02 -0.04 -10.78
N ILE A 148 -19.00 0.01 -11.67
CA ILE A 148 -19.44 1.25 -12.33
C ILE A 148 -19.96 2.26 -11.28
N GLU A 149 -20.77 1.81 -10.32
CA GLU A 149 -21.28 2.70 -9.27
C GLU A 149 -20.16 3.14 -8.30
N GLU A 150 -19.23 2.27 -7.96
CA GLU A 150 -18.03 2.62 -7.18
C GLU A 150 -17.20 3.70 -7.88
N VAL A 151 -16.90 3.55 -9.16
CA VAL A 151 -16.17 4.56 -9.95
C VAL A 151 -16.91 5.90 -9.97
N LYS A 152 -18.24 5.91 -10.04
CA LYS A 152 -19.03 7.16 -9.94
C LYS A 152 -18.89 7.82 -8.57
N LEU A 153 -18.94 7.01 -7.50
CA LEU A 153 -18.77 7.51 -6.13
C LEU A 153 -17.37 8.08 -5.92
N ASP A 154 -16.33 7.40 -6.39
CA ASP A 154 -14.94 7.87 -6.32
C ASP A 154 -14.78 9.26 -6.94
N ARG A 155 -15.46 9.54 -8.05
CA ARG A 155 -15.43 10.86 -8.73
C ARG A 155 -16.05 11.99 -7.90
N THR A 156 -16.73 11.69 -6.80
CA THR A 156 -17.25 12.70 -5.85
C THR A 156 -16.29 12.95 -4.68
N GLN A 157 -15.24 12.13 -4.53
CA GLN A 157 -14.33 12.18 -3.39
C GLN A 157 -13.07 13.01 -3.69
N PRO A 158 -12.87 14.18 -3.04
CA PRO A 158 -11.69 15.02 -3.28
C PRO A 158 -10.36 14.27 -3.07
N GLY A 159 -10.30 13.37 -2.07
CA GLY A 159 -9.12 12.56 -1.79
C GLY A 159 -8.74 11.62 -2.93
N PHE A 160 -9.73 10.96 -3.53
CA PHE A 160 -9.54 10.11 -4.71
C PHE A 160 -9.04 10.92 -5.91
N LEU A 161 -9.71 12.03 -6.22
CA LEU A 161 -9.35 12.89 -7.35
C LEU A 161 -7.94 13.45 -7.25
N ALA A 162 -7.55 13.87 -6.03
CA ALA A 162 -6.19 14.33 -5.77
C ALA A 162 -5.17 13.20 -5.95
N GLY A 163 -5.45 12.00 -5.43
CA GLY A 163 -4.59 10.82 -5.56
C GLY A 163 -4.38 10.40 -7.01
N GLU A 164 -5.46 10.29 -7.77
CA GLU A 164 -5.41 9.95 -9.18
C GLU A 164 -4.62 10.98 -9.99
N ARG A 165 -4.86 12.28 -9.75
CA ARG A 165 -4.13 13.34 -10.44
C ARG A 165 -2.64 13.30 -10.10
N LEU A 166 -2.27 13.13 -8.83
CA LEU A 166 -0.87 13.05 -8.44
C LEU A 166 -0.17 11.84 -9.11
N ARG A 167 -0.79 10.67 -9.10
CA ARG A 167 -0.26 9.48 -9.76
C ARG A 167 -0.07 9.71 -11.26
N LYS A 168 -1.03 10.33 -11.93
CA LYS A 168 -0.95 10.68 -13.34
C LYS A 168 0.18 11.66 -13.64
N VAL A 169 0.39 12.66 -12.78
CA VAL A 169 1.47 13.64 -12.93
C VAL A 169 2.84 13.02 -12.70
N LEU A 170 2.98 12.20 -11.67
CA LEU A 170 4.27 11.57 -11.34
C LEU A 170 4.64 10.49 -12.36
N PHE A 171 3.70 9.66 -12.76
CA PHE A 171 4.00 8.45 -13.52
C PHE A 171 3.74 8.56 -15.03
N GLY A 172 2.99 9.57 -15.49
CA GLY A 172 2.78 9.83 -16.92
C GLY A 172 2.21 8.65 -17.68
N ALA A 173 2.98 8.08 -18.61
CA ALA A 173 2.61 6.90 -19.39
C ALA A 173 2.91 5.56 -18.70
N HIS A 174 3.59 5.57 -17.54
CA HIS A 174 3.87 4.36 -16.79
C HIS A 174 2.56 3.77 -16.21
N PRO A 175 2.37 2.43 -16.17
CA PRO A 175 1.15 1.82 -15.63
C PRO A 175 0.75 2.27 -14.22
N TYR A 176 1.69 2.69 -13.41
CA TYR A 176 1.40 3.25 -12.09
C TYR A 176 0.63 4.57 -12.09
N ALA A 177 0.53 5.24 -13.23
CA ALA A 177 -0.33 6.41 -13.38
C ALA A 177 -1.82 6.06 -13.29
N GLN A 178 -2.18 4.81 -13.59
CA GLN A 178 -3.56 4.35 -13.60
C GLN A 178 -3.98 3.89 -12.19
N VAL A 179 -4.88 4.64 -11.57
CA VAL A 179 -5.38 4.35 -10.21
C VAL A 179 -6.71 3.58 -10.27
N SER A 180 -7.59 3.97 -11.18
CA SER A 180 -8.91 3.36 -11.35
C SER A 180 -9.30 3.39 -12.83
N PRO A 181 -10.08 2.43 -13.33
CA PRO A 181 -10.68 2.51 -14.66
C PRO A 181 -11.75 3.61 -14.71
N SER A 182 -12.07 4.08 -15.90
CA SER A 182 -13.28 4.87 -16.13
C SER A 182 -14.52 3.97 -16.21
N GLY A 183 -15.70 4.52 -15.96
CA GLY A 183 -16.97 3.78 -16.12
C GLY A 183 -17.15 3.19 -17.52
N ALA A 184 -16.70 3.91 -18.57
CA ALA A 184 -16.71 3.42 -19.95
C ALA A 184 -15.79 2.20 -20.15
N GLN A 185 -14.61 2.22 -19.54
CA GLN A 185 -13.69 1.06 -19.58
C GLN A 185 -14.29 -0.14 -18.86
N VAL A 186 -14.86 0.04 -17.66
CA VAL A 186 -15.55 -1.05 -16.93
C VAL A 186 -16.73 -1.60 -17.73
N THR A 187 -17.51 -0.73 -18.40
CA THR A 187 -18.62 -1.16 -19.28
C THR A 187 -18.12 -2.01 -20.44
N ALA A 188 -16.91 -1.76 -20.94
CA ALA A 188 -16.33 -2.49 -22.05
C ALA A 188 -15.70 -3.85 -21.66
N TYR A 189 -15.53 -4.14 -20.35
CA TYR A 189 -14.98 -5.44 -19.92
C TYR A 189 -15.87 -6.60 -20.37
N LYS A 190 -15.23 -7.65 -20.80
CA LYS A 190 -15.85 -8.94 -21.12
C LYS A 190 -15.37 -9.99 -20.14
N ARG A 191 -16.21 -10.96 -19.87
CA ARG A 191 -15.87 -12.10 -19.02
C ARG A 191 -14.59 -12.81 -19.52
N GLU A 192 -14.44 -12.94 -20.82
CA GLU A 192 -13.30 -13.57 -21.49
C GLU A 192 -11.97 -12.82 -21.19
N ASP A 193 -12.03 -11.50 -20.99
CA ASP A 193 -10.86 -10.69 -20.63
C ASP A 193 -10.36 -11.08 -19.24
N LEU A 194 -11.30 -11.24 -18.27
CA LEU A 194 -10.98 -11.68 -16.92
C LEU A 194 -10.41 -13.11 -16.94
N GLN A 195 -11.03 -14.01 -17.68
CA GLN A 195 -10.56 -15.38 -17.83
C GLN A 195 -9.15 -15.43 -18.46
N SER A 196 -8.84 -14.50 -19.36
CA SER A 196 -7.52 -14.40 -19.96
C SER A 196 -6.46 -13.95 -18.94
N VAL A 197 -6.76 -12.94 -18.12
CA VAL A 197 -5.89 -12.50 -17.00
C VAL A 197 -5.70 -13.64 -16.00
N TYR A 198 -6.77 -14.32 -15.64
CA TYR A 198 -6.73 -15.44 -14.70
C TYR A 198 -5.81 -16.56 -15.21
N ARG A 199 -5.98 -17.03 -16.45
CA ARG A 199 -5.14 -18.08 -17.02
C ARG A 199 -3.66 -17.71 -17.09
N GLU A 200 -3.34 -16.42 -17.30
CA GLU A 200 -1.96 -15.96 -17.39
C GLU A 200 -1.33 -15.74 -16.01
N PHE A 201 -2.05 -15.13 -15.06
CA PHE A 201 -1.43 -14.69 -13.81
C PHE A 201 -1.61 -15.69 -12.66
N TYR A 202 -2.70 -16.47 -12.64
CA TYR A 202 -2.98 -17.41 -11.56
C TYR A 202 -2.33 -18.78 -11.86
N THR A 203 -1.00 -18.78 -11.81
CA THR A 203 -0.19 -19.96 -12.09
C THR A 203 0.80 -20.22 -10.96
N PRO A 204 1.21 -21.47 -10.71
CA PRO A 204 2.08 -21.80 -9.57
C PRO A 204 3.46 -21.15 -9.71
N GLN A 205 3.95 -20.95 -10.92
CA GLN A 205 5.27 -20.35 -11.18
C GLN A 205 5.29 -18.84 -10.92
N ASN A 206 4.11 -18.18 -10.94
CA ASN A 206 3.90 -16.78 -10.62
C ASN A 206 3.45 -16.59 -9.16
N ALA A 207 3.35 -17.68 -8.40
CA ALA A 207 2.69 -17.66 -7.10
C ALA A 207 3.67 -17.92 -5.93
N LEU A 208 3.32 -17.33 -4.80
CA LEU A 208 3.95 -17.54 -3.51
C LEU A 208 2.86 -17.77 -2.47
N LEU A 209 2.90 -18.91 -1.79
CA LEU A 209 2.02 -19.23 -0.67
C LEU A 209 2.75 -19.00 0.64
N LEU A 210 2.26 -18.06 1.44
CA LEU A 210 2.71 -17.83 2.81
C LEU A 210 1.64 -18.34 3.78
N VAL A 211 2.08 -19.07 4.82
CA VAL A 211 1.20 -19.50 5.91
C VAL A 211 1.90 -19.27 7.24
N VAL A 212 1.23 -18.62 8.16
CA VAL A 212 1.69 -18.35 9.53
C VAL A 212 0.62 -18.82 10.51
N GLY A 213 0.99 -19.61 11.50
CA GLY A 213 0.01 -20.04 12.49
C GLY A 213 0.37 -21.29 13.27
N ASP A 214 -0.65 -21.85 13.90
CA ASP A 214 -0.55 -23.04 14.74
C ASP A 214 -0.71 -24.31 13.89
N PHE A 215 0.42 -24.86 13.47
CA PHE A 215 0.49 -26.11 12.69
C PHE A 215 1.88 -26.73 12.78
N GLU A 216 1.98 -28.04 12.52
CA GLU A 216 3.23 -28.74 12.32
C GLU A 216 3.72 -28.51 10.87
N PRO A 217 4.91 -27.91 10.65
CA PRO A 217 5.36 -27.49 9.30
C PRO A 217 5.40 -28.63 8.28
N GLN A 218 5.81 -29.84 8.69
CA GLN A 218 5.88 -30.99 7.79
C GLN A 218 4.50 -31.49 7.35
N GLU A 219 3.53 -31.50 8.26
CA GLU A 219 2.15 -31.90 7.95
C GLU A 219 1.47 -30.84 7.07
N MET A 220 1.65 -29.55 7.39
CA MET A 220 1.17 -28.46 6.54
C MET A 220 1.75 -28.55 5.13
N LEU A 221 3.06 -28.78 4.99
CA LEU A 221 3.71 -28.92 3.69
C LEU A 221 3.16 -30.10 2.89
N LYS A 222 2.96 -31.27 3.52
CA LYS A 222 2.32 -32.43 2.85
C LYS A 222 0.91 -32.11 2.37
N GLY A 223 0.14 -31.40 3.20
CA GLY A 223 -1.19 -30.93 2.82
C GLY A 223 -1.14 -30.01 1.59
N ILE A 224 -0.24 -29.04 1.60
CA ILE A 224 -0.02 -28.12 0.49
C ILE A 224 0.45 -28.86 -0.78
N GLU A 225 1.37 -29.81 -0.67
CA GLU A 225 1.81 -30.63 -1.81
C GLU A 225 0.68 -31.46 -2.39
N LYS A 226 -0.17 -32.07 -1.53
CA LYS A 226 -1.35 -32.82 -1.96
C LYS A 226 -2.34 -31.92 -2.71
N THR A 227 -2.62 -30.73 -2.19
CA THR A 227 -3.62 -29.80 -2.72
C THR A 227 -3.12 -29.05 -3.96
N PHE A 228 -1.92 -28.49 -3.91
CA PHE A 228 -1.38 -27.61 -4.97
C PHE A 228 -0.40 -28.29 -5.92
N GLY A 229 0.14 -29.49 -5.61
CA GLY A 229 1.23 -30.12 -6.39
C GLY A 229 0.87 -30.43 -7.83
N SER A 230 -0.41 -30.72 -8.14
CA SER A 230 -0.91 -30.97 -9.51
C SER A 230 -1.34 -29.70 -10.24
N TRP A 231 -1.21 -28.52 -9.63
CA TRP A 231 -1.54 -27.24 -10.26
C TRP A 231 -0.53 -26.92 -11.36
N GLY A 232 -1.01 -26.83 -12.60
CA GLY A 232 -0.20 -26.48 -13.77
C GLY A 232 -0.35 -25.02 -14.17
N GLY A 233 0.46 -24.60 -15.10
CA GLY A 233 0.46 -23.26 -15.70
C GLY A 233 1.87 -22.82 -16.05
N ASP A 234 1.98 -21.85 -16.94
CA ASP A 234 3.27 -21.32 -17.37
C ASP A 234 3.66 -20.06 -16.58
N GLN A 235 4.94 -19.76 -16.54
CA GLN A 235 5.44 -18.48 -16.03
C GLN A 235 4.90 -17.36 -16.92
N PRO A 236 4.21 -16.34 -16.36
CA PRO A 236 3.84 -15.16 -17.12
C PRO A 236 5.07 -14.47 -17.71
N SER A 237 4.89 -13.83 -18.86
CA SER A 237 5.95 -12.99 -19.43
C SER A 237 6.26 -11.83 -18.47
N GLU A 238 7.53 -11.65 -18.14
CA GLU A 238 7.96 -10.52 -17.32
C GLU A 238 7.68 -9.21 -18.06
N LYS A 239 6.91 -8.32 -17.42
CA LYS A 239 6.62 -6.99 -17.95
C LYS A 239 7.71 -6.02 -17.52
N THR A 240 8.36 -5.39 -18.47
CA THR A 240 9.31 -4.31 -18.23
C THR A 240 8.66 -2.97 -18.52
N PHE A 241 8.89 -2.01 -17.65
CA PHE A 241 8.33 -0.66 -17.78
C PHE A 241 9.46 0.36 -17.90
N ALA A 242 9.26 1.35 -18.78
CA ALA A 242 10.19 2.47 -18.84
C ALA A 242 10.17 3.25 -17.51
N THR A 243 11.34 3.68 -17.04
CA THR A 243 11.42 4.54 -15.85
C THR A 243 10.61 5.82 -16.09
N PRO A 244 9.68 6.19 -15.20
CA PRO A 244 8.90 7.41 -15.36
C PRO A 244 9.81 8.64 -15.31
N ALA A 245 9.50 9.64 -16.14
CA ALA A 245 10.23 10.90 -16.14
C ALA A 245 10.02 11.65 -14.83
N ASN A 246 11.11 12.15 -14.23
CA ASN A 246 11.00 12.94 -13.00
C ASN A 246 10.53 14.36 -13.35
N PRO A 247 9.36 14.82 -12.88
CA PRO A 247 8.92 16.19 -13.11
C PRO A 247 9.92 17.20 -12.54
N ARG A 248 10.24 18.25 -13.31
CA ARG A 248 11.12 19.33 -12.88
C ARG A 248 10.32 20.60 -12.62
N GLY A 249 10.66 21.26 -11.53
CA GLY A 249 9.93 22.43 -11.07
C GLY A 249 8.59 22.08 -10.45
N ARG A 250 8.17 22.88 -9.48
CA ARG A 250 6.86 22.71 -8.83
C ARG A 250 5.77 23.23 -9.75
N ARG A 251 4.74 22.42 -9.96
CA ARG A 251 3.48 22.80 -10.60
C ARG A 251 2.32 22.51 -9.67
N VAL A 252 1.24 23.24 -9.88
CA VAL A 252 -0.01 23.09 -9.11
C VAL A 252 -1.11 22.63 -10.04
N TYR A 253 -1.80 21.58 -9.63
CA TYR A 253 -2.93 20.98 -10.34
C TYR A 253 -4.17 21.11 -9.46
N LEU A 254 -5.14 21.91 -9.88
CA LEU A 254 -6.39 22.08 -9.19
C LEU A 254 -7.46 21.23 -9.86
N VAL A 255 -8.03 20.29 -9.11
CA VAL A 255 -9.22 19.54 -9.52
C VAL A 255 -10.43 20.21 -8.91
N HIS A 256 -11.29 20.76 -9.75
CA HIS A 256 -12.48 21.48 -9.31
C HIS A 256 -13.55 20.52 -8.80
N VAL A 257 -13.93 20.72 -7.55
CA VAL A 257 -15.05 20.04 -6.87
C VAL A 257 -16.02 21.11 -6.39
N PRO A 258 -17.11 21.39 -7.15
CA PRO A 258 -18.02 22.48 -6.85
C PRO A 258 -18.65 22.37 -5.46
N GLY A 259 -18.61 23.45 -4.69
CA GLY A 259 -19.22 23.51 -3.36
C GLY A 259 -18.49 22.72 -2.26
N ALA A 260 -17.28 22.21 -2.53
CA ALA A 260 -16.47 21.53 -1.52
C ALA A 260 -16.12 22.50 -0.38
N VAL A 261 -16.48 22.16 0.83
CA VAL A 261 -16.21 22.97 2.06
C VAL A 261 -14.79 22.79 2.58
N GLN A 262 -14.09 21.76 2.12
CA GLN A 262 -12.69 21.50 2.40
C GLN A 262 -11.94 21.20 1.11
N THR A 263 -10.66 21.52 1.12
CA THR A 263 -9.72 21.18 0.05
C THR A 263 -8.84 20.03 0.47
N GLN A 264 -8.80 18.99 -0.34
CA GLN A 264 -7.76 17.97 -0.23
C GLN A 264 -6.47 18.49 -0.83
N ILE A 265 -5.46 18.63 -0.01
CA ILE A 265 -4.07 18.90 -0.43
C ILE A 265 -3.37 17.55 -0.57
N LEU A 266 -2.70 17.35 -1.69
CA LEU A 266 -1.78 16.23 -1.90
C LEU A 266 -0.55 16.74 -2.63
N SER A 267 0.64 16.61 -2.04
CA SER A 267 1.90 16.97 -2.69
C SER A 267 2.82 15.78 -2.74
N GLY A 268 3.61 15.63 -3.80
CA GLY A 268 4.49 14.48 -3.90
C GLY A 268 5.59 14.60 -4.95
N CYS A 269 6.53 13.67 -4.86
CA CYS A 269 7.64 13.49 -5.78
C CYS A 269 7.99 12.00 -5.90
N HIS A 270 8.81 11.66 -6.90
CA HIS A 270 9.37 10.31 -6.97
C HIS A 270 10.21 9.97 -5.75
N ALA A 271 10.21 8.71 -5.38
CA ALA A 271 11.02 8.16 -4.32
C ALA A 271 11.60 6.80 -4.74
N ILE A 272 12.24 6.13 -3.81
CA ILE A 272 12.95 4.88 -4.01
C ILE A 272 12.04 3.67 -3.77
N THR A 273 12.44 2.53 -4.34
CA THR A 273 11.82 1.23 -4.05
C THR A 273 12.28 0.72 -2.69
N ARG A 274 11.57 -0.29 -2.16
CA ARG A 274 11.91 -0.87 -0.86
C ARG A 274 13.25 -1.60 -0.82
N LYS A 275 13.78 -2.03 -1.95
CA LYS A 275 15.12 -2.64 -2.09
C LYS A 275 16.28 -1.64 -1.95
N HIS A 276 16.01 -0.34 -2.06
CA HIS A 276 17.07 0.67 -2.08
C HIS A 276 17.77 0.76 -0.72
N PRO A 277 19.12 0.90 -0.67
CA PRO A 277 19.87 0.98 0.60
C PRO A 277 19.43 2.12 1.52
N ASP A 278 18.97 3.25 0.96
CA ASP A 278 18.48 4.40 1.73
C ASP A 278 17.03 4.24 2.22
N TRP A 279 16.36 3.10 1.99
CA TRP A 279 14.95 2.89 2.35
C TRP A 279 14.66 3.17 3.83
N ILE A 280 15.47 2.60 4.72
CA ILE A 280 15.30 2.78 6.17
C ILE A 280 15.52 4.23 6.57
N LYS A 281 16.52 4.91 6.00
CA LYS A 281 16.80 6.33 6.26
C LYS A 281 15.65 7.22 5.80
N LEU A 282 15.11 6.96 4.60
CA LEU A 282 13.94 7.70 4.09
C LEU A 282 12.69 7.42 4.90
N GLY A 283 12.48 6.17 5.34
CA GLY A 283 11.40 5.79 6.25
C GLY A 283 11.46 6.54 7.57
N LEU A 284 12.65 6.63 8.18
CA LEU A 284 12.86 7.37 9.43
C LEU A 284 12.70 8.88 9.21
N THR A 285 13.18 9.42 8.09
CA THR A 285 12.95 10.83 7.69
C THR A 285 11.45 11.12 7.57
N ASN A 286 10.69 10.21 6.95
CA ASN A 286 9.24 10.33 6.83
C ASN A 286 8.54 10.28 8.21
N THR A 287 8.99 9.42 9.10
CA THR A 287 8.44 9.32 10.48
C THR A 287 8.56 10.66 11.21
N LEU A 288 9.72 11.30 11.14
CA LEU A 288 9.96 12.61 11.72
C LEU A 288 9.13 13.71 11.07
N TYR A 289 8.96 13.65 9.74
CA TYR A 289 8.27 14.71 9.01
C TYR A 289 6.74 14.66 9.20
N GLY A 290 6.09 13.52 8.91
CA GLY A 290 4.63 13.40 8.91
C GLY A 290 4.11 11.97 9.03
N GLY A 291 5.01 10.98 9.28
CA GLY A 291 4.65 9.57 9.37
C GLY A 291 4.23 9.10 10.77
N ALA A 292 4.46 9.90 11.80
CA ALA A 292 4.06 9.62 13.18
C ALA A 292 3.11 10.67 13.72
N PHE A 293 2.38 10.32 14.77
CA PHE A 293 1.44 11.25 15.41
C PHE A 293 2.13 12.48 16.04
N ASN A 294 3.34 12.31 16.56
CA ASN A 294 4.16 13.38 17.12
C ASN A 294 5.16 13.99 16.10
N SER A 295 4.93 13.77 14.81
CA SER A 295 5.77 14.31 13.74
C SER A 295 5.66 15.83 13.62
N ARG A 296 6.67 16.45 12.99
CA ARG A 296 6.72 17.92 12.80
C ARG A 296 5.47 18.46 12.12
N LEU A 297 5.00 17.77 11.08
CA LEU A 297 3.82 18.17 10.33
C LEU A 297 2.55 18.16 11.20
N VAL A 298 2.36 17.11 12.01
CA VAL A 298 1.20 16.99 12.91
C VAL A 298 1.27 18.07 13.99
N MET A 299 2.42 18.22 14.63
CA MET A 299 2.60 19.23 15.69
C MET A 299 2.39 20.66 15.18
N ASN A 300 2.82 20.96 13.94
CA ASN A 300 2.65 22.29 13.37
C ASN A 300 1.19 22.54 12.92
N ILE A 301 0.71 21.81 11.89
CA ILE A 301 -0.55 22.19 11.23
C ILE A 301 -1.82 21.66 11.90
N ARG A 302 -1.69 20.65 12.78
CA ARG A 302 -2.80 20.16 13.59
C ARG A 302 -2.81 20.79 14.98
N GLU A 303 -1.74 20.58 15.79
CA GLU A 303 -1.75 20.96 17.19
C GLU A 303 -1.59 22.48 17.38
N ASP A 304 -0.62 23.12 16.68
CA ASP A 304 -0.37 24.55 16.85
C ASP A 304 -1.35 25.43 16.05
N LYS A 305 -1.66 25.06 14.81
CA LYS A 305 -2.44 25.90 13.87
C LYS A 305 -3.92 25.50 13.78
N GLY A 306 -4.27 24.26 14.07
CA GLY A 306 -5.65 23.76 13.94
C GLY A 306 -6.20 23.80 12.51
N TYR A 307 -5.35 23.70 11.49
CA TYR A 307 -5.77 23.77 10.07
C TYR A 307 -6.42 22.48 9.58
N THR A 308 -6.04 21.34 10.16
CA THR A 308 -6.49 20.01 9.74
C THR A 308 -6.46 19.03 10.91
N TYR A 309 -7.26 17.96 10.81
CA TYR A 309 -7.25 16.88 11.80
C TYR A 309 -6.23 15.76 11.49
N SER A 310 -5.95 15.49 10.22
CA SER A 310 -5.20 14.30 9.81
C SER A 310 -4.10 14.61 8.78
N PRO A 311 -3.13 15.48 9.11
CA PRO A 311 -2.00 15.68 8.22
C PRO A 311 -1.09 14.45 8.29
N ARG A 312 -0.56 14.02 7.14
CA ARG A 312 0.34 12.88 7.09
C ARG A 312 1.29 12.94 5.91
N SER A 313 2.40 12.23 6.01
CA SER A 313 3.25 11.89 4.88
C SER A 313 3.52 10.40 4.81
N ALA A 314 3.83 9.92 3.61
CA ALA A 314 4.14 8.52 3.37
C ALA A 314 5.19 8.34 2.28
N VAL A 315 6.07 7.36 2.45
CA VAL A 315 6.86 6.79 1.37
C VAL A 315 6.10 5.58 0.86
N ASN A 316 5.68 5.63 -0.39
CA ASN A 316 4.84 4.60 -1.02
C ASN A 316 5.72 3.72 -1.92
N PRO A 317 6.13 2.53 -1.46
CA PRO A 317 6.94 1.65 -2.25
C PRO A 317 6.07 0.88 -3.24
N LEU A 318 6.36 1.02 -4.51
CA LEU A 318 5.89 0.12 -5.55
C LEU A 318 7.07 -0.76 -5.98
N ARG A 319 6.80 -1.89 -6.61
CA ARG A 319 7.85 -2.88 -6.92
C ARG A 319 8.94 -2.31 -7.82
N HIS A 320 8.57 -1.52 -8.82
CA HIS A 320 9.49 -0.96 -9.82
C HIS A 320 9.86 0.50 -9.57
N HIS A 321 9.06 1.24 -8.80
CA HIS A 321 9.30 2.66 -8.51
C HIS A 321 8.54 3.11 -7.28
N GLY A 322 9.09 4.05 -6.49
CA GLY A 322 8.40 4.59 -5.32
C GLY A 322 8.00 6.06 -5.51
N TYR A 323 7.14 6.56 -4.64
CA TYR A 323 6.87 7.99 -4.52
C TYR A 323 6.66 8.39 -3.06
N PHE A 324 7.01 9.62 -2.75
CA PHE A 324 6.73 10.28 -1.47
C PHE A 324 5.49 11.15 -1.63
N SER A 325 4.65 11.19 -0.62
CA SER A 325 3.45 12.04 -0.61
C SER A 325 3.21 12.70 0.75
N ILE A 326 2.65 13.92 0.71
CA ILE A 326 2.16 14.69 1.85
C ILE A 326 0.67 14.91 1.61
N SER A 327 -0.17 14.70 2.61
CA SER A 327 -1.63 14.77 2.49
C SER A 327 -2.27 15.46 3.67
N ALA A 328 -3.23 16.35 3.42
CA ALA A 328 -4.12 16.92 4.43
C ALA A 328 -5.43 17.40 3.80
N ALA A 329 -6.54 17.23 4.52
CA ALA A 329 -7.80 17.90 4.20
C ALA A 329 -7.92 19.14 5.09
N VAL A 330 -8.05 20.32 4.49
CA VAL A 330 -8.05 21.61 5.19
C VAL A 330 -9.27 22.45 4.79
N ARG A 331 -9.68 23.39 5.65
CA ARG A 331 -10.66 24.40 5.25
C ARG A 331 -10.11 25.25 4.11
N ASN A 332 -10.98 25.68 3.21
CA ASN A 332 -10.59 26.41 1.99
C ASN A 332 -9.77 27.69 2.29
N GLU A 333 -10.09 28.40 3.39
CA GLU A 333 -9.42 29.66 3.76
C GLU A 333 -7.96 29.50 4.15
N VAL A 334 -7.54 28.29 4.54
CA VAL A 334 -6.18 28.01 5.05
C VAL A 334 -5.33 27.17 4.11
N VAL A 335 -5.72 27.02 2.84
CA VAL A 335 -4.98 26.20 1.85
C VAL A 335 -3.56 26.72 1.67
N ALA A 336 -3.38 28.03 1.40
CA ALA A 336 -2.06 28.61 1.22
C ALA A 336 -1.23 28.55 2.50
N ALA A 337 -1.83 28.85 3.64
CA ALA A 337 -1.14 28.76 4.93
C ALA A 337 -0.67 27.33 5.22
N SER A 338 -1.52 26.31 4.97
CA SER A 338 -1.18 24.90 5.16
C SER A 338 -0.03 24.45 4.25
N LEU A 339 -0.07 24.80 2.98
CA LEU A 339 1.03 24.50 2.04
C LEU A 339 2.34 25.17 2.46
N THR A 340 2.28 26.41 2.94
CA THR A 340 3.46 27.13 3.45
C THR A 340 4.10 26.40 4.61
N GLU A 341 3.29 26.00 5.60
CA GLU A 341 3.78 25.27 6.77
C GLU A 341 4.30 23.87 6.42
N MET A 342 3.63 23.14 5.51
CA MET A 342 4.11 21.85 4.99
C MET A 342 5.51 21.98 4.39
N PHE A 343 5.72 22.95 3.50
CA PHE A 343 7.01 23.15 2.89
C PHE A 343 8.04 23.77 3.84
N TYR A 344 7.63 24.56 4.80
CA TYR A 344 8.51 25.08 5.85
C TYR A 344 9.13 23.94 6.67
N GLU A 345 8.32 23.03 7.20
CA GLU A 345 8.83 21.89 7.97
C GLU A 345 9.70 20.95 7.11
N LEU A 346 9.32 20.73 5.86
CA LEU A 346 10.13 19.95 4.93
C LEU A 346 11.50 20.59 4.66
N ASN A 347 11.54 21.89 4.40
CA ASN A 347 12.78 22.64 4.17
C ASN A 347 13.64 22.70 5.43
N LYS A 348 13.04 22.74 6.61
CA LYS A 348 13.76 22.68 7.89
C LYS A 348 14.50 21.36 8.05
N LEU A 349 13.87 20.21 7.70
CA LEU A 349 14.54 18.89 7.66
C LEU A 349 15.71 18.83 6.65
N ARG A 350 15.60 19.58 5.56
CA ARG A 350 16.65 19.65 4.51
C ARG A 350 17.78 20.63 4.83
N SER A 351 17.60 21.49 5.81
CA SER A 351 18.53 22.57 6.12
C SER A 351 19.35 22.33 7.39
N LEU A 352 18.74 21.73 8.38
CA LEU A 352 19.31 21.57 9.71
C LEU A 352 19.34 20.09 10.12
N PRO A 353 20.40 19.62 10.79
CA PRO A 353 20.42 18.32 11.42
C PRO A 353 19.27 18.17 12.42
N VAL A 354 18.73 16.98 12.52
CA VAL A 354 17.69 16.64 13.51
C VAL A 354 18.32 16.57 14.89
N PRO A 355 17.73 17.18 15.94
CA PRO A 355 18.22 17.03 17.30
C PRO A 355 18.29 15.56 17.73
N GLU A 356 19.31 15.18 18.50
CA GLU A 356 19.51 13.79 18.93
C GLU A 356 18.30 13.22 19.69
N SER A 357 17.62 14.03 20.50
CA SER A 357 16.42 13.62 21.23
C SER A 357 15.27 13.28 20.27
N GLU A 358 15.05 14.11 19.25
CA GLU A 358 14.00 13.91 18.25
C GLU A 358 14.30 12.66 17.39
N LEU A 359 15.58 12.45 17.04
CA LEU A 359 16.03 11.25 16.34
C LEU A 359 15.78 10.00 17.17
N ALA A 360 16.18 10.01 18.45
CA ALA A 360 15.99 8.89 19.37
C ALA A 360 14.51 8.54 19.54
N ASP A 361 13.63 9.54 19.65
CA ASP A 361 12.18 9.32 19.74
C ASP A 361 11.62 8.65 18.47
N ALA A 362 12.04 9.08 17.29
CA ALA A 362 11.60 8.46 16.03
C ALA A 362 12.14 7.04 15.87
N GLN A 363 13.38 6.77 16.28
CA GLN A 363 13.98 5.43 16.30
C GLN A 363 13.24 4.51 17.28
N ASN A 364 12.90 5.00 18.47
CA ASN A 364 12.10 4.28 19.47
C ASN A 364 10.72 3.96 18.94
N TYR A 365 10.06 4.92 18.30
CA TYR A 365 8.74 4.74 17.71
C TYR A 365 8.75 3.65 16.63
N LEU A 366 9.66 3.73 15.64
CA LEU A 366 9.72 2.73 14.58
C LEU A 366 10.06 1.33 15.10
N SER A 367 11.02 1.23 16.04
CA SER A 367 11.38 -0.04 16.66
C SER A 367 10.22 -0.64 17.45
N GLY A 368 9.46 0.22 18.17
CA GLY A 368 8.29 -0.21 18.93
C GLY A 368 7.13 -0.66 18.06
N VAL A 369 6.76 0.13 17.04
CA VAL A 369 5.70 -0.23 16.09
C VAL A 369 6.04 -1.51 15.33
N PHE A 370 7.29 -1.68 14.90
CA PHE A 370 7.76 -2.91 14.28
C PHE A 370 7.57 -4.12 15.22
N SER A 371 7.99 -4.01 16.48
CA SER A 371 7.84 -5.08 17.46
C SER A 371 6.38 -5.42 17.76
N LEU A 372 5.51 -4.41 17.85
CA LEU A 372 4.06 -4.61 18.00
C LEU A 372 3.45 -5.34 16.79
N GLY A 373 3.89 -5.00 15.58
CA GLY A 373 3.47 -5.67 14.35
C GLY A 373 3.85 -7.16 14.30
N LEU A 374 4.83 -7.61 15.09
CA LEU A 374 5.24 -9.01 15.17
C LEU A 374 4.50 -9.81 16.26
N ALA A 375 3.67 -9.16 17.07
CA ALA A 375 3.01 -9.79 18.21
C ALA A 375 1.84 -10.73 17.81
N THR A 376 1.37 -10.67 16.59
CA THR A 376 0.26 -11.46 16.07
C THR A 376 0.66 -12.29 14.85
N GLN A 377 -0.03 -13.41 14.63
CA GLN A 377 0.18 -14.26 13.46
C GLN A 377 -0.06 -13.48 12.15
N ASP A 378 -1.10 -12.65 12.10
CA ASP A 378 -1.41 -11.78 10.96
C ASP A 378 -0.30 -10.73 10.73
N GLY A 379 0.20 -10.10 11.79
CA GLY A 379 1.31 -9.17 11.71
C GLY A 379 2.62 -9.81 11.22
N LEU A 380 2.91 -11.03 11.63
CA LEU A 380 4.03 -11.83 11.10
C LEU A 380 3.85 -12.12 9.61
N LEU A 381 2.63 -12.55 9.21
CA LEU A 381 2.29 -12.79 7.80
C LEU A 381 2.54 -11.54 6.95
N ALA A 382 2.07 -10.38 7.41
CA ALA A 382 2.25 -9.09 6.71
C ALA A 382 3.74 -8.72 6.54
N GLN A 383 4.57 -8.96 7.55
CA GLN A 383 6.01 -8.73 7.44
C GLN A 383 6.69 -9.71 6.45
N PHE A 384 6.37 -10.99 6.52
CA PHE A 384 6.91 -11.98 5.58
C PHE A 384 6.43 -11.74 4.15
N SER A 385 5.16 -11.37 3.98
CA SER A 385 4.59 -10.95 2.70
C SER A 385 5.37 -9.76 2.10
N THR A 386 5.66 -8.76 2.93
CA THR A 386 6.47 -7.60 2.51
C THR A 386 7.87 -8.02 2.03
N VAL A 387 8.56 -8.87 2.79
CA VAL A 387 9.90 -9.37 2.42
C VAL A 387 9.84 -10.11 1.08
N ALA A 388 8.85 -10.95 0.91
CA ALA A 388 8.70 -11.77 -0.29
C ALA A 388 8.31 -10.95 -1.54
N GLN A 389 7.31 -10.07 -1.42
CA GLN A 389 6.84 -9.23 -2.54
C GLN A 389 7.92 -8.28 -3.06
N HIS A 390 8.73 -7.74 -2.15
CA HIS A 390 9.83 -6.85 -2.49
C HIS A 390 11.17 -7.56 -2.64
N GLU A 391 11.19 -8.91 -2.58
CA GLU A 391 12.41 -9.73 -2.69
C GLU A 391 13.57 -9.16 -1.83
N LEU A 392 13.26 -8.86 -0.57
CA LEU A 392 14.23 -8.33 0.38
C LEU A 392 15.16 -9.46 0.89
N PRO A 393 16.34 -9.13 1.42
CA PRO A 393 17.23 -10.12 2.02
C PRO A 393 16.54 -10.94 3.12
N ASP A 394 16.94 -12.18 3.28
CA ASP A 394 16.34 -13.10 4.25
C ASP A 394 16.45 -12.63 5.70
N ASP A 395 17.52 -11.89 6.02
CA ASP A 395 17.80 -11.30 7.33
C ASP A 395 17.26 -9.88 7.49
N TYR A 396 16.41 -9.42 6.55
CA TYR A 396 15.89 -8.04 6.55
C TYR A 396 15.17 -7.69 7.84
N LEU A 397 14.30 -8.57 8.30
CA LEU A 397 13.48 -8.33 9.49
C LEU A 397 14.34 -8.39 10.78
N GLU A 398 15.25 -9.36 10.85
CA GLU A 398 16.16 -9.56 11.97
C GLU A 398 17.09 -8.36 12.17
N THR A 399 17.52 -7.75 11.07
CA THR A 399 18.48 -6.61 11.08
C THR A 399 17.79 -5.25 11.09
N TYR A 400 16.46 -5.20 10.91
CA TYR A 400 15.71 -3.94 10.72
C TYR A 400 15.90 -2.96 11.87
N ARG A 401 15.67 -3.39 13.13
CA ARG A 401 15.78 -2.51 14.30
C ARG A 401 17.20 -1.97 14.49
N ALA A 402 18.21 -2.85 14.32
CA ALA A 402 19.61 -2.44 14.40
C ALA A 402 19.95 -1.38 13.33
N LYS A 403 19.47 -1.58 12.09
CA LYS A 403 19.64 -0.60 11.01
C LYS A 403 18.92 0.73 11.30
N VAL A 404 17.72 0.71 11.88
CA VAL A 404 17.01 1.92 12.32
C VAL A 404 17.82 2.66 13.39
N ARG A 405 18.35 1.96 14.39
CA ARG A 405 19.15 2.52 15.48
C ARG A 405 20.48 3.12 15.01
N ALA A 406 21.05 2.58 13.95
CA ALA A 406 22.34 3.02 13.42
C ALA A 406 22.27 4.31 12.58
N VAL A 407 21.07 4.77 12.20
CA VAL A 407 20.92 5.99 11.37
C VAL A 407 21.29 7.22 12.19
N THR A 408 22.13 8.08 11.63
CA THR A 408 22.57 9.33 12.25
C THR A 408 21.79 10.55 11.75
N SER A 409 21.88 11.66 12.47
CA SER A 409 21.26 12.93 12.11
C SER A 409 21.79 13.49 10.78
N GLU A 410 23.07 13.31 10.50
CA GLU A 410 23.72 13.71 9.24
C GLU A 410 23.22 12.89 8.07
N GLU A 411 23.02 11.59 8.26
CA GLU A 411 22.43 10.71 7.23
C GLU A 411 20.99 11.09 6.91
N LEU A 412 20.19 11.48 7.92
CA LEU A 412 18.83 11.98 7.71
C LEU A 412 18.83 13.29 6.93
N LEU A 413 19.71 14.24 7.28
CA LEU A 413 19.85 15.50 6.55
C LEU A 413 20.23 15.24 5.08
N ALA A 414 21.20 14.36 4.84
CA ALA A 414 21.61 13.97 3.48
C ALA A 414 20.45 13.30 2.71
N THR A 415 19.69 12.44 3.37
CA THR A 415 18.53 11.74 2.80
C THR A 415 17.41 12.73 2.44
N ALA A 416 17.07 13.65 3.35
CA ALA A 416 16.08 14.69 3.10
C ALA A 416 16.48 15.59 1.90
N ARG A 417 17.75 15.99 1.82
CA ARG A 417 18.28 16.78 0.69
C ARG A 417 18.18 16.02 -0.63
N LYS A 418 18.47 14.74 -0.63
CA LYS A 418 18.51 13.89 -1.82
C LYS A 418 17.13 13.59 -2.39
N TYR A 419 16.15 13.30 -1.52
CA TYR A 419 14.86 12.73 -1.95
C TYR A 419 13.65 13.66 -1.77
N LEU A 420 13.71 14.66 -0.89
CA LEU A 420 12.54 15.46 -0.51
C LEU A 420 12.68 16.92 -0.97
N ASP A 421 12.97 17.11 -2.26
CA ASP A 421 13.15 18.47 -2.79
C ASP A 421 11.81 19.18 -3.04
N SER A 422 11.45 20.08 -2.13
CA SER A 422 10.22 20.86 -2.17
C SER A 422 10.05 21.70 -3.44
N ALA A 423 11.14 22.09 -4.10
CA ALA A 423 11.11 22.87 -5.35
C ALA A 423 10.67 22.03 -6.56
N ASN A 424 10.77 20.70 -6.47
CA ASN A 424 10.37 19.77 -7.52
C ASN A 424 9.12 18.95 -7.16
N MET A 425 8.56 19.12 -5.95
CA MET A 425 7.30 18.46 -5.58
C MET A 425 6.13 19.00 -6.38
N GLN A 426 5.32 18.11 -6.90
CA GLN A 426 4.07 18.41 -7.57
C GLN A 426 2.97 18.60 -6.54
N VAL A 427 2.12 19.61 -6.69
CA VAL A 427 1.02 19.92 -5.77
C VAL A 427 -0.31 19.67 -6.47
N VAL A 428 -1.17 18.90 -5.84
CA VAL A 428 -2.56 18.68 -6.29
C VAL A 428 -3.51 19.18 -5.20
N LEU A 429 -4.47 19.99 -5.62
CA LEU A 429 -5.54 20.50 -4.77
C LEU A 429 -6.88 20.03 -5.36
N ALA A 430 -7.69 19.33 -4.58
CA ALA A 430 -9.05 19.01 -4.99
C ALA A 430 -10.02 19.74 -4.07
N GLY A 431 -10.74 20.71 -4.63
CA GLY A 431 -11.61 21.61 -3.87
C GLY A 431 -12.37 22.59 -4.76
N ASP A 432 -13.09 23.54 -4.13
CA ASP A 432 -13.87 24.54 -4.87
C ASP A 432 -12.96 25.61 -5.47
N ARG A 433 -12.83 25.59 -6.81
CA ARG A 433 -12.02 26.53 -7.59
C ARG A 433 -12.24 27.97 -7.17
N ALA A 434 -13.49 28.39 -7.01
CA ALA A 434 -13.83 29.79 -6.70
C ALA A 434 -13.21 30.28 -5.37
N GLN A 435 -12.94 29.36 -4.44
CA GLN A 435 -12.39 29.69 -3.12
C GLN A 435 -10.88 29.56 -3.03
N ILE A 436 -10.25 28.71 -3.86
CA ILE A 436 -8.84 28.33 -3.65
C ILE A 436 -7.92 28.68 -4.83
N GLU A 437 -8.42 29.08 -6.00
CA GLU A 437 -7.60 29.34 -7.18
C GLU A 437 -6.50 30.37 -6.93
N SER A 438 -6.84 31.52 -6.30
CA SER A 438 -5.87 32.56 -5.98
C SER A 438 -4.80 32.09 -4.99
N GLN A 439 -5.14 31.26 -4.05
CA GLN A 439 -4.21 30.66 -3.10
C GLN A 439 -3.30 29.63 -3.79
N ALA A 440 -3.85 28.82 -4.70
CA ALA A 440 -3.14 27.81 -5.47
C ALA A 440 -2.04 28.43 -6.36
N ALA A 441 -2.37 29.53 -7.02
CA ALA A 441 -1.46 30.25 -7.91
C ALA A 441 -0.18 30.80 -7.23
N LEU A 442 -0.16 30.92 -5.90
CA LEU A 442 1.03 31.33 -5.15
C LEU A 442 2.16 30.29 -5.13
N PHE A 443 1.86 29.04 -5.46
CA PHE A 443 2.81 27.92 -5.29
C PHE A 443 3.43 27.42 -6.59
N GLY A 444 3.02 27.90 -7.75
CA GLY A 444 3.58 27.52 -9.05
C GLY A 444 2.62 27.75 -10.21
N GLU A 445 3.03 27.32 -11.40
CA GLU A 445 2.18 27.33 -12.59
C GLU A 445 0.93 26.46 -12.33
N LEU A 446 -0.26 27.02 -12.54
CA LEU A 446 -1.54 26.41 -12.21
C LEU A 446 -2.21 25.81 -13.45
N GLU A 447 -2.56 24.54 -13.35
CA GLU A 447 -3.43 23.85 -14.31
C GLU A 447 -4.72 23.40 -13.63
N ILE A 448 -5.88 23.60 -14.29
CA ILE A 448 -7.20 23.32 -13.70
C ILE A 448 -7.88 22.19 -14.45
N PHE A 449 -8.53 21.30 -13.69
CA PHE A 449 -9.20 20.11 -14.20
C PHE A 449 -10.60 19.96 -13.60
N ASP A 450 -11.49 19.30 -14.33
CA ASP A 450 -12.76 18.81 -13.77
C ASP A 450 -12.56 17.46 -13.04
N ALA A 451 -13.63 16.96 -12.39
CA ALA A 451 -13.61 15.67 -11.71
C ALA A 451 -13.43 14.47 -12.66
N GLN A 452 -13.63 14.61 -13.96
CA GLN A 452 -13.38 13.61 -14.99
C GLN A 452 -11.94 13.63 -15.49
N GLY A 453 -11.17 14.64 -15.06
CA GLY A 453 -9.76 14.79 -15.42
C GLY A 453 -9.52 15.56 -16.72
N ASN A 454 -10.56 16.20 -17.29
CA ASN A 454 -10.42 17.08 -18.44
C ASN A 454 -9.84 18.43 -18.00
N ARG A 455 -8.93 18.98 -18.80
CA ARG A 455 -8.36 20.30 -18.53
C ARG A 455 -9.41 21.37 -18.80
N LEU A 456 -9.58 22.27 -17.84
CA LEU A 456 -10.44 23.43 -17.96
C LEU A 456 -9.62 24.64 -18.42
N ALA A 457 -10.27 25.60 -19.07
CA ALA A 457 -9.64 26.87 -19.37
C ALA A 457 -9.30 27.61 -18.06
N SER A 458 -8.11 28.18 -18.03
CA SER A 458 -7.61 29.03 -16.93
C SER A 458 -8.33 30.38 -16.94
#